data_7dd1fb1f555ba4cd0da25f44748d87e3
#
_entry.id   7dd1fb1f555ba4cd0da25f44748d87e3
#
_cell.length_a   1.000
_cell.length_b   1.000
_cell.length_c   1.000
_cell.angle_alpha   90.00
_cell.angle_beta   90.00
_cell.angle_gamma   90.00
#
_symmetry.space_group_name_H-M   'P 1'
#
loop_
_entity.id
_entity.type
_entity.pdbx_description
1 polymer ?
#
loop_
_entity_poly.entity_id
_entity_poly.type
_entity_poly.pdbx_seq_one_letter_code
_entity_poly.pdbx_strand_id
1 'polypeptide(L)'
;IINPANNYGWPEVVGQSDDSQYVNPIIHSGDETWAPSGLLYYNSDVIPQLEGKFLVATLRGQHVMVLDLDLEINKVNSLDKIFQGDFGRIRTLAQSPDGYVYMLTSNGENDKILRIYDVKPETITAQSVKPTSTFDAYWIFAIIIGAIIVGIIMKMKRQSSSS
;
A
#
# COMPACT_ATOMS: atom_id res chain seq x y z
N ILE A 1 -11.50 -0.88 -10.13
CA ILE A 1 -12.81 -0.88 -10.82
C ILE A 1 -13.38 -2.30 -10.75
N ILE A 2 -14.64 -2.42 -10.34
CA ILE A 2 -15.34 -3.71 -10.29
C ILE A 2 -16.14 -3.88 -11.59
N ASN A 3 -15.88 -4.95 -12.30
CA ASN A 3 -16.60 -5.29 -13.54
C ASN A 3 -17.58 -6.44 -13.28
N PRO A 4 -18.76 -6.44 -13.93
CA PRO A 4 -19.72 -7.53 -13.83
C PRO A 4 -19.11 -8.87 -14.25
N ALA A 5 -19.54 -9.95 -13.61
CA ALA A 5 -19.13 -11.33 -13.85
C ALA A 5 -17.65 -11.68 -13.56
N ASN A 6 -16.87 -10.75 -13.03
CA ASN A 6 -15.51 -11.03 -12.60
C ASN A 6 -15.48 -11.68 -11.21
N ASN A 7 -14.53 -12.59 -11.01
CA ASN A 7 -14.26 -13.20 -9.71
C ASN A 7 -13.09 -12.48 -9.01
N TYR A 8 -13.34 -11.91 -7.85
CA TYR A 8 -12.35 -11.20 -7.05
C TYR A 8 -11.77 -12.03 -5.90
N GLY A 9 -12.00 -13.33 -5.90
CA GLY A 9 -11.33 -14.31 -5.05
C GLY A 9 -11.96 -14.61 -3.70
N TRP A 10 -12.91 -13.82 -3.21
CA TRP A 10 -13.53 -14.09 -1.91
C TRP A 10 -14.38 -15.39 -1.94
N PRO A 11 -14.23 -16.27 -0.90
CA PRO A 11 -13.33 -16.21 0.28
C PRO A 11 -11.97 -16.89 0.08
N GLU A 12 -11.66 -17.41 -1.11
CA GLU A 12 -10.54 -18.30 -1.38
C GLU A 12 -9.19 -17.56 -1.42
N VAL A 13 -9.20 -16.26 -1.76
CA VAL A 13 -7.99 -15.45 -1.95
C VAL A 13 -7.96 -14.25 -1.02
N VAL A 14 -6.81 -14.01 -0.39
CA VAL A 14 -6.50 -12.79 0.37
C VAL A 14 -5.34 -12.07 -0.30
N GLY A 15 -5.58 -10.83 -0.77
CA GLY A 15 -4.59 -10.05 -1.50
C GLY A 15 -4.45 -10.46 -2.96
N GLN A 16 -3.23 -10.71 -3.41
CA GLN A 16 -2.94 -11.11 -4.79
C GLN A 16 -2.92 -12.63 -4.98
N SER A 17 -3.25 -13.08 -6.18
CA SER A 17 -3.20 -14.48 -6.60
C SER A 17 -2.55 -14.60 -7.97
N ASP A 18 -1.76 -15.64 -8.17
CA ASP A 18 -1.20 -16.01 -9.48
C ASP A 18 -2.22 -16.78 -10.34
N ASP A 19 -3.35 -17.19 -9.77
CA ASP A 19 -4.41 -17.87 -10.49
C ASP A 19 -5.22 -16.88 -11.32
N SER A 20 -5.19 -17.07 -12.64
CA SER A 20 -5.84 -16.20 -13.63
C SER A 20 -7.36 -16.16 -13.57
N GLN A 21 -8.00 -17.06 -12.81
CA GLN A 21 -9.45 -17.02 -12.58
C GLN A 21 -9.88 -15.85 -11.71
N TYR A 22 -8.94 -15.25 -10.95
CA TYR A 22 -9.22 -14.12 -10.05
C TYR A 22 -8.70 -12.79 -10.60
N VAL A 23 -9.47 -11.74 -10.41
CA VAL A 23 -9.03 -10.38 -10.69
C VAL A 23 -8.34 -9.81 -9.46
N ASN A 24 -7.05 -9.54 -9.56
CA ASN A 24 -6.25 -9.00 -8.47
C ASN A 24 -6.65 -7.56 -8.11
N PRO A 25 -6.59 -7.19 -6.82
CA PRO A 25 -6.73 -5.81 -6.40
C PRO A 25 -5.54 -4.98 -6.88
N ILE A 26 -5.75 -3.68 -7.18
CA ILE A 26 -4.67 -2.74 -7.50
C ILE A 26 -3.82 -2.40 -6.27
N ILE A 27 -4.38 -2.62 -5.09
CA ILE A 27 -3.71 -2.44 -3.79
C ILE A 27 -4.35 -3.35 -2.74
N HIS A 28 -3.54 -3.87 -1.85
CA HIS A 28 -3.98 -4.67 -0.70
C HIS A 28 -3.14 -4.35 0.55
N SER A 29 -3.62 -4.75 1.72
CA SER A 29 -2.99 -4.43 3.01
C SER A 29 -1.74 -5.25 3.33
N GLY A 30 -1.46 -6.31 2.60
CA GLY A 30 -0.45 -7.29 3.01
C GLY A 30 -0.84 -7.94 4.34
N ASP A 31 0.08 -7.94 5.29
CA ASP A 31 -0.12 -8.50 6.63
C ASP A 31 -0.90 -7.57 7.57
N GLU A 32 -1.13 -6.32 7.17
CA GLU A 32 -1.93 -5.37 7.94
C GLU A 32 -3.44 -5.63 7.74
N THR A 33 -4.24 -5.24 8.71
CA THR A 33 -5.70 -5.22 8.58
C THR A 33 -6.19 -3.78 8.52
N TRP A 34 -6.58 -3.30 7.35
CA TRP A 34 -7.08 -1.93 7.20
C TRP A 34 -8.57 -1.80 7.52
N ALA A 35 -9.38 -2.77 7.10
CA ALA A 35 -10.84 -2.71 7.13
C ALA A 35 -11.37 -1.39 6.50
N PRO A 36 -11.17 -1.19 5.17
CA PRO A 36 -11.66 0.00 4.48
C PRO A 36 -13.17 0.13 4.63
N SER A 37 -13.68 1.35 4.81
CA SER A 37 -15.08 1.60 5.12
C SER A 37 -15.71 2.70 4.28
N GLY A 38 -15.09 3.86 4.15
CA GLY A 38 -15.58 4.97 3.34
C GLY A 38 -14.58 5.31 2.23
N LEU A 39 -15.09 5.69 1.07
CA LEU A 39 -14.30 6.14 -0.08
C LEU A 39 -14.83 7.51 -0.54
N LEU A 40 -13.92 8.45 -0.75
CA LEU A 40 -14.19 9.77 -1.29
C LEU A 40 -13.18 10.08 -2.40
N TYR A 41 -13.65 10.51 -3.57
CA TYR A 41 -12.82 11.22 -4.55
C TYR A 41 -12.89 12.71 -4.25
N TYR A 42 -11.76 13.32 -3.93
CA TYR A 42 -11.70 14.73 -3.58
C TYR A 42 -11.41 15.58 -4.83
N ASN A 43 -12.34 16.47 -5.16
CA ASN A 43 -12.32 17.26 -6.40
C ASN A 43 -12.35 18.79 -6.16
N SER A 44 -11.82 19.26 -5.03
CA SER A 44 -11.75 20.68 -4.69
C SER A 44 -10.30 21.13 -4.51
N ASP A 45 -10.03 22.39 -4.75
CA ASP A 45 -8.75 23.07 -4.55
C ASP A 45 -8.57 23.65 -3.13
N VAL A 46 -9.61 23.55 -2.27
CA VAL A 46 -9.57 24.08 -0.89
C VAL A 46 -8.48 23.41 -0.04
N ILE A 47 -8.20 22.14 -0.30
CA ILE A 47 -7.07 21.39 0.30
C ILE A 47 -6.21 20.87 -0.87
N PRO A 48 -5.26 21.68 -1.37
CA PRO A 48 -4.53 21.37 -2.61
C PRO A 48 -3.78 20.02 -2.57
N GLN A 49 -3.34 19.60 -1.38
CA GLN A 49 -2.61 18.34 -1.20
C GLN A 49 -3.47 17.10 -1.46
N LEU A 50 -4.81 17.25 -1.42
CA LEU A 50 -5.76 16.17 -1.62
C LEU A 50 -6.45 16.23 -2.99
N GLU A 51 -6.29 17.33 -3.74
CA GLU A 51 -6.96 17.53 -5.03
C GLU A 51 -6.66 16.37 -6.00
N GLY A 52 -7.71 15.85 -6.63
CA GLY A 52 -7.63 14.74 -7.58
C GLY A 52 -7.33 13.38 -6.97
N LYS A 53 -7.29 13.26 -5.65
CA LYS A 53 -6.96 12.01 -4.97
C LYS A 53 -8.17 11.28 -4.39
N PHE A 54 -8.01 9.99 -4.19
CA PHE A 54 -8.97 9.16 -3.49
C PHE A 54 -8.60 9.06 -2.01
N LEU A 55 -9.56 9.30 -1.14
CA LEU A 55 -9.43 9.19 0.30
C LEU A 55 -10.20 7.95 0.78
N VAL A 56 -9.52 7.04 1.49
CA VAL A 56 -10.14 5.83 2.03
C VAL A 56 -10.06 5.83 3.54
N ALA A 57 -11.23 5.87 4.18
CA ALA A 57 -11.35 5.71 5.63
C ALA A 57 -11.09 4.27 6.03
N THR A 58 -10.36 4.03 7.12
CA THR A 58 -10.10 2.69 7.63
C THR A 58 -10.54 2.55 9.09
N LEU A 59 -11.25 1.44 9.38
CA LEU A 59 -11.70 1.13 10.73
C LEU A 59 -10.57 0.52 11.57
N ARG A 60 -10.03 -0.61 11.11
CA ARG A 60 -8.99 -1.31 11.86
C ARG A 60 -7.63 -0.62 11.70
N GLY A 61 -7.36 -0.07 10.53
CA GLY A 61 -6.14 0.67 10.25
C GLY A 61 -6.03 2.01 10.99
N GLN A 62 -7.16 2.59 11.42
CA GLN A 62 -7.22 3.85 12.19
C GLN A 62 -6.48 5.00 11.50
N HIS A 63 -6.59 5.08 10.17
CA HIS A 63 -6.00 6.13 9.36
C HIS A 63 -6.87 6.41 8.14
N VAL A 64 -6.60 7.51 7.45
CA VAL A 64 -7.09 7.78 6.11
C VAL A 64 -5.97 7.49 5.12
N MET A 65 -6.22 6.63 4.15
CA MET A 65 -5.32 6.47 3.01
C MET A 65 -5.61 7.57 1.99
N VAL A 66 -4.56 8.19 1.48
CA VAL A 66 -4.60 9.16 0.38
C VAL A 66 -3.95 8.49 -0.82
N LEU A 67 -4.75 8.22 -1.84
CA LEU A 67 -4.33 7.47 -3.03
C LEU A 67 -4.32 8.38 -4.25
N ASP A 68 -3.19 8.46 -4.91
CA ASP A 68 -3.08 8.96 -6.27
C ASP A 68 -3.18 7.76 -7.21
N LEU A 69 -4.25 7.71 -8.01
CA LEU A 69 -4.56 6.59 -8.89
C LEU A 69 -4.60 7.02 -10.34
N ASP A 70 -3.86 6.33 -11.20
CA ASP A 70 -4.07 6.35 -12.63
C ASP A 70 -5.13 5.29 -12.98
N LEU A 71 -6.35 5.75 -13.30
CA LEU A 71 -7.48 4.86 -13.60
C LEU A 71 -7.43 4.31 -15.02
N GLU A 72 -6.66 4.92 -15.94
CA GLU A 72 -6.54 4.44 -17.31
C GLU A 72 -5.74 3.14 -17.38
N ILE A 73 -4.66 3.07 -16.61
CA ILE A 73 -3.78 1.91 -16.55
C ILE A 73 -3.92 1.11 -15.24
N ASN A 74 -4.90 1.43 -14.40
CA ASN A 74 -5.16 0.79 -13.09
C ASN A 74 -3.90 0.73 -12.20
N LYS A 75 -3.23 1.87 -12.04
CA LYS A 75 -1.98 1.96 -11.28
C LYS A 75 -2.11 2.87 -10.07
N VAL A 76 -1.49 2.49 -8.97
CA VAL A 76 -1.27 3.35 -7.80
C VAL A 76 0.03 4.13 -8.02
N ASN A 77 -0.05 5.46 -8.15
CA ASN A 77 1.10 6.35 -8.25
C ASN A 77 1.71 6.62 -6.88
N SER A 78 0.85 6.92 -5.89
CA SER A 78 1.27 7.04 -4.49
C SER A 78 0.17 6.59 -3.54
N LEU A 79 0.59 6.13 -2.36
CA LEU A 79 -0.26 5.84 -1.21
C LEU A 79 0.37 6.48 0.02
N ASP A 80 -0.36 7.38 0.65
CA ASP A 80 0.01 8.01 1.90
C ASP A 80 -1.03 7.66 2.98
N LYS A 81 -0.59 7.63 4.24
CA LYS A 81 -1.47 7.41 5.40
C LYS A 81 -1.43 8.65 6.27
N ILE A 82 -2.58 9.28 6.50
CA ILE A 82 -2.71 10.45 7.36
C ILE A 82 -3.55 10.12 8.59
N PHE A 83 -3.36 10.85 9.70
CA PHE A 83 -4.08 10.68 10.97
C PHE A 83 -3.94 9.28 11.59
N GLN A 84 -2.75 8.68 11.48
CA GLN A 84 -2.50 7.31 11.96
C GLN A 84 -2.63 7.23 13.48
N GLY A 85 -3.72 6.61 13.97
CA GLY A 85 -4.00 6.41 15.40
C GLY A 85 -4.57 7.63 16.12
N ASP A 86 -4.60 8.82 15.50
CA ASP A 86 -4.97 10.08 16.17
C ASP A 86 -6.44 10.13 16.61
N PHE A 87 -7.32 9.51 15.82
CA PHE A 87 -8.77 9.59 16.00
C PHE A 87 -9.44 8.22 16.15
N GLY A 88 -8.66 7.14 16.20
CA GLY A 88 -9.16 5.78 16.25
C GLY A 88 -9.81 5.35 14.94
N ARG A 89 -10.90 4.58 15.02
CA ARG A 89 -11.60 3.99 13.89
C ARG A 89 -12.30 5.08 13.06
N ILE A 90 -11.99 5.18 11.78
CA ILE A 90 -12.59 6.16 10.87
C ILE A 90 -13.65 5.46 10.02
N ARG A 91 -14.90 5.93 10.10
CA ARG A 91 -16.05 5.28 9.45
C ARG A 91 -16.27 5.76 8.03
N THR A 92 -16.23 7.07 7.81
CA THR A 92 -16.53 7.63 6.50
C THR A 92 -15.94 9.02 6.33
N LEU A 93 -15.90 9.45 5.08
CA LEU A 93 -15.46 10.77 4.64
C LEU A 93 -16.52 11.36 3.74
N ALA A 94 -16.73 12.66 3.81
CA ALA A 94 -17.63 13.39 2.94
C ALA A 94 -17.03 14.75 2.59
N GLN A 95 -17.17 15.17 1.33
CA GLN A 95 -16.85 16.53 0.91
C GLN A 95 -18.08 17.42 1.03
N SER A 96 -17.92 18.57 1.67
CA SER A 96 -18.98 19.58 1.76
C SER A 96 -19.01 20.46 0.50
N PRO A 97 -20.13 21.19 0.28
CA PRO A 97 -20.25 22.09 -0.87
C PRO A 97 -19.19 23.21 -0.92
N ASP A 98 -18.65 23.61 0.24
CA ASP A 98 -17.57 24.59 0.37
C ASP A 98 -16.16 23.98 0.23
N GLY A 99 -16.08 22.70 -0.16
CA GLY A 99 -14.85 22.02 -0.53
C GLY A 99 -14.07 21.36 0.61
N TYR A 100 -14.48 21.51 1.88
CA TYR A 100 -13.79 20.85 2.99
C TYR A 100 -14.16 19.35 3.09
N VAL A 101 -13.25 18.58 3.66
CA VAL A 101 -13.51 17.16 3.97
C VAL A 101 -13.94 17.02 5.43
N TYR A 102 -15.03 16.32 5.65
CA TYR A 102 -15.51 15.88 6.95
C TYR A 102 -15.22 14.40 7.15
N MET A 103 -14.69 14.07 8.31
CA MET A 103 -14.34 12.72 8.73
C MET A 103 -15.16 12.33 9.95
N LEU A 104 -15.81 11.17 9.88
CA LEU A 104 -16.61 10.62 10.97
C LEU A 104 -15.92 9.40 11.56
N THR A 105 -15.82 9.35 12.88
CA THR A 105 -15.23 8.22 13.60
C THR A 105 -16.27 7.14 13.95
N SER A 106 -15.83 6.00 14.49
CA SER A 106 -16.67 4.90 14.96
C SER A 106 -16.02 4.20 16.16
N ASN A 107 -15.88 4.96 17.26
CA ASN A 107 -15.23 4.54 18.50
C ASN A 107 -16.24 4.28 19.65
N GLY A 108 -17.54 4.34 19.36
CA GLY A 108 -18.62 4.22 20.36
C GLY A 108 -18.93 5.57 21.00
N GLU A 109 -18.80 5.67 22.32
CA GLU A 109 -19.20 6.88 23.09
C GLU A 109 -18.37 8.13 22.76
N ASN A 110 -17.18 7.97 22.17
CA ASN A 110 -16.28 9.08 21.83
C ASN A 110 -16.26 9.41 20.33
N ASP A 111 -17.34 9.15 19.63
CA ASP A 111 -17.42 9.46 18.21
C ASP A 111 -17.38 10.96 17.93
N LYS A 112 -16.75 11.30 16.82
CA LYS A 112 -16.48 12.68 16.41
C LYS A 112 -16.84 12.91 14.96
N ILE A 113 -17.26 14.14 14.67
CA ILE A 113 -17.29 14.71 13.33
C ILE A 113 -16.16 15.73 13.27
N LEU A 114 -15.17 15.49 12.42
CA LEU A 114 -13.96 16.30 12.30
C LEU A 114 -13.92 16.93 10.92
N ARG A 115 -13.59 18.22 10.84
CA ARG A 115 -13.36 18.91 9.58
C ARG A 115 -11.85 19.01 9.35
N ILE A 116 -11.40 18.57 8.17
CA ILE A 116 -10.02 18.67 7.73
C ILE A 116 -9.84 20.05 7.08
N TYR A 117 -8.91 20.86 7.61
CA TYR A 117 -8.56 22.19 7.09
C TYR A 117 -7.34 22.17 6.21
N ASP A 118 -6.35 21.35 6.58
CA ASP A 118 -5.06 21.27 5.94
C ASP A 118 -4.43 19.91 6.21
N VAL A 119 -3.59 19.46 5.30
CA VAL A 119 -2.77 18.26 5.46
C VAL A 119 -1.32 18.68 5.34
N LYS A 120 -0.61 18.68 6.46
CA LYS A 120 0.80 19.07 6.46
C LYS A 120 1.63 18.09 5.65
N PRO A 121 2.55 18.59 4.80
CA PRO A 121 3.41 17.74 3.97
C PRO A 121 4.22 16.71 4.77
N GLU A 122 4.61 17.03 5.99
CA GLU A 122 5.32 16.12 6.89
C GLU A 122 4.48 14.94 7.42
N THR A 123 3.15 15.03 7.28
CA THR A 123 2.22 13.93 7.62
C THR A 123 2.11 12.95 6.46
N ILE A 124 2.50 13.36 5.26
CA ILE A 124 2.54 12.54 4.05
C ILE A 124 3.92 11.88 3.98
N THR A 125 4.16 10.88 4.80
CA THR A 125 5.36 10.05 4.63
C THR A 125 5.07 9.07 3.50
N ALA A 126 5.59 9.35 2.31
CA ALA A 126 5.57 8.42 1.20
C ALA A 126 6.29 7.12 1.62
N GLN A 127 5.54 6.12 2.02
CA GLN A 127 6.07 4.77 2.06
C GLN A 127 6.20 4.34 0.59
N SER A 128 7.44 4.40 0.06
CA SER A 128 7.73 3.78 -1.21
C SER A 128 7.29 2.32 -1.10
N VAL A 129 6.28 1.96 -1.86
CA VAL A 129 5.94 0.55 -2.08
C VAL A 129 7.17 -0.02 -2.78
N LYS A 130 8.08 -0.65 -2.01
CA LYS A 130 9.15 -1.42 -2.62
C LYS A 130 8.47 -2.50 -3.45
N PRO A 131 8.71 -2.54 -4.77
CA PRO A 131 8.35 -3.72 -5.51
C PRO A 131 9.09 -4.87 -4.83
N THR A 132 8.40 -5.88 -4.40
CA THR A 132 8.98 -7.15 -3.98
C THR A 132 9.58 -7.80 -5.22
N SER A 133 10.78 -7.34 -5.61
CA SER A 133 11.56 -8.07 -6.59
C SER A 133 12.18 -9.26 -5.86
N THR A 134 11.65 -10.43 -6.09
CA THR A 134 12.23 -11.74 -5.71
C THR A 134 13.59 -11.99 -6.38
N PHE A 135 14.12 -11.00 -7.10
CA PHE A 135 15.36 -11.13 -7.85
C PHE A 135 16.65 -10.93 -7.02
N ASP A 136 16.58 -10.24 -5.87
CA ASP A 136 17.81 -9.91 -5.13
C ASP A 136 18.43 -11.09 -4.34
N ALA A 137 17.62 -12.11 -4.02
CA ALA A 137 18.12 -13.29 -3.29
C ALA A 137 19.02 -14.19 -4.16
N TYR A 138 18.75 -14.29 -5.45
CA TYR A 138 19.52 -15.17 -6.34
C TYR A 138 20.95 -14.70 -6.59
N TRP A 139 21.19 -13.40 -6.61
CA TRP A 139 22.53 -12.85 -6.83
C TRP A 139 23.47 -13.08 -5.63
N ILE A 140 22.93 -13.05 -4.41
CA ILE A 140 23.70 -13.34 -3.19
C ILE A 140 24.12 -14.82 -3.18
N PHE A 141 23.23 -15.74 -3.53
CA PHE A 141 23.58 -17.17 -3.66
C PHE A 141 24.59 -17.43 -4.80
N ALA A 142 24.48 -16.76 -5.93
CA ALA A 142 25.40 -16.90 -7.03
C ALA A 142 26.83 -16.43 -6.65
N ILE A 143 26.97 -15.35 -5.89
CA ILE A 143 28.27 -14.85 -5.38
C ILE A 143 28.88 -15.84 -4.39
N ILE A 144 28.10 -16.41 -3.49
CA ILE A 144 28.57 -17.39 -2.48
C ILE A 144 29.05 -18.67 -3.17
N ILE A 145 28.30 -19.19 -4.12
CA ILE A 145 28.68 -20.39 -4.88
C ILE A 145 29.94 -20.14 -5.70
N GLY A 146 30.04 -18.98 -6.35
CA GLY A 146 31.24 -18.58 -7.09
C GLY A 146 32.51 -18.52 -6.22
N ALA A 147 32.41 -17.96 -5.02
CA ALA A 147 33.54 -17.90 -4.07
C ALA A 147 34.00 -19.29 -3.59
N ILE A 148 33.04 -20.20 -3.34
CA ILE A 148 33.35 -21.60 -2.93
C ILE A 148 34.09 -22.33 -4.07
N ILE A 149 33.64 -22.22 -5.31
CA ILE A 149 34.24 -22.87 -6.47
C ILE A 149 35.68 -22.36 -6.68
N VAL A 150 35.91 -21.04 -6.61
CA VAL A 150 37.26 -20.44 -6.72
C VAL A 150 38.16 -20.94 -5.58
N GLY A 151 37.65 -21.03 -4.35
CA GLY A 151 38.41 -21.57 -3.21
C GLY A 151 38.84 -23.04 -3.41
N ILE A 152 37.95 -23.88 -3.95
CA ILE A 152 38.22 -25.29 -4.26
C ILE A 152 39.28 -25.41 -5.35
N ILE A 153 39.18 -24.62 -6.44
CA ILE A 153 40.15 -24.62 -7.53
C ILE A 153 41.54 -24.18 -7.05
N MET A 154 41.61 -23.14 -6.21
CA MET A 154 42.90 -22.69 -5.64
C MET A 154 43.51 -23.75 -4.73
N LYS A 155 42.73 -24.49 -3.94
CA LYS A 155 43.19 -25.56 -3.06
C LYS A 155 43.75 -26.75 -3.88
N MET A 156 43.06 -27.13 -4.94
CA MET A 156 43.51 -28.21 -5.85
C MET A 156 44.83 -27.86 -6.57
N LYS A 157 44.96 -26.61 -7.03
CA LYS A 157 46.18 -26.11 -7.69
C LYS A 157 47.41 -26.11 -6.75
N ARG A 158 47.16 -25.84 -5.45
CA ARG A 158 48.22 -25.83 -4.43
C ARG A 158 48.72 -27.23 -4.07
N GLN A 159 47.87 -28.25 -4.15
CA GLN A 159 48.25 -29.68 -3.95
C GLN A 159 48.97 -30.27 -5.15
N SER A 160 48.69 -29.81 -6.39
CA SER A 160 49.34 -30.27 -7.60
C SER A 160 50.75 -29.68 -7.79
N SER A 161 51.13 -28.63 -7.05
CA SER A 161 52.46 -27.97 -7.14
C SER A 161 53.45 -28.46 -6.06
N SER A 162 53.05 -29.44 -5.22
CA SER A 162 53.89 -29.98 -4.14
C SER A 162 54.19 -31.50 -4.30
N SER A 163 54.05 -32.03 -5.52
CA SER A 163 54.48 -33.38 -5.92
C SER A 163 55.60 -33.33 -6.90
#